data_83c8a962e4f0dc997119cb1ec28fa789
#
_entry.id   83c8a962e4f0dc997119cb1ec28fa789
#
_cell.length_a   1.000
_cell.length_b   1.000
_cell.length_c   1.000
_cell.angle_alpha   90.00
_cell.angle_beta   90.00
_cell.angle_gamma   90.00
#
_symmetry.space_group_name_H-M   'P 1'
#
loop_
_entity.id
_entity.type
_entity.pdbx_description
1 polymer ?
#
loop_
_entity_poly.entity_id
_entity_poly.type
_entity_poly.pdbx_seq_one_letter_code
_entity_poly.pdbx_strand_id
1 'polypeptide(L)'
;MNETIVTLKKGEGRAFKAGGLWIYDNEIESIHGTFKNGAVVTVQEQNGCPLGRGFINQNSKIRVRMLTRDASQEIDDAFLEMRVRNAWAYRKRTVDTSACRVIFGEADFLPGLVIDKFSDVLVVESLALGIDKMKLQIVDILKEVLLKDGIKIRGVYERSDAKERLKEGMDRKKGFIGDEFDTDVEIVENGVRYIVDVKDGQKTGFFLDQKYNRLAMQRICKDMDVLDCFTHTGSFALNAGIAGAKHVLGVDASELAVAQAQKNAALNDLSDTVEFKCADVFDLLPALENEGKQFDVVILDPPAFTKSKNAIKNAVKGYREINLRGMKLVKDGGYLATCSCSHYMNAELFAQTIGQAARAAHCRLRQVEFRTQSPDHPILWSADESYYLKFYIFQVCHEH
;
A
#
# COMPACT_ATOMS: atom_id res chain seq x y z
N MET A 1 28.52 -8.54 -26.86
CA MET A 1 27.54 -7.60 -27.43
C MET A 1 27.99 -6.21 -26.99
N ASN A 2 28.00 -5.22 -27.90
CA ASN A 2 28.37 -3.86 -27.50
C ASN A 2 27.35 -3.35 -26.46
N GLU A 3 27.82 -2.76 -25.39
CA GLU A 3 27.01 -2.17 -24.32
C GLU A 3 26.07 -1.11 -24.91
N THR A 4 24.81 -1.12 -24.51
CA THR A 4 23.85 -0.09 -24.92
C THR A 4 23.93 1.09 -23.96
N ILE A 5 24.16 2.26 -24.53
CA ILE A 5 24.35 3.51 -23.79
C ILE A 5 23.19 4.47 -24.09
N VAL A 6 22.56 4.96 -23.03
CA VAL A 6 21.52 5.98 -23.07
C VAL A 6 22.13 7.29 -22.60
N THR A 7 22.17 8.29 -23.50
CA THR A 7 22.71 9.62 -23.18
C THR A 7 21.56 10.59 -22.90
N LEU A 8 21.64 11.27 -21.75
CA LEU A 8 20.64 12.25 -21.36
C LEU A 8 20.93 13.62 -22.02
N LYS A 9 19.88 14.40 -22.23
CA LYS A 9 19.99 15.80 -22.62
C LYS A 9 20.73 16.63 -21.57
N LYS A 10 21.34 17.74 -22.00
CA LYS A 10 22.05 18.65 -21.08
C LYS A 10 21.16 19.11 -19.93
N GLY A 11 21.61 18.85 -18.71
CA GLY A 11 20.94 19.27 -17.50
C GLY A 11 19.73 18.40 -17.07
N GLU A 12 19.44 17.31 -17.80
CA GLU A 12 18.40 16.35 -17.44
C GLU A 12 18.89 15.26 -16.46
N GLY A 13 18.02 14.35 -16.05
CA GLY A 13 18.29 13.37 -15.01
C GLY A 13 18.25 13.96 -13.60
N ARG A 14 17.60 15.09 -13.40
CA ARG A 14 17.56 15.79 -12.11
C ARG A 14 16.89 14.96 -11.02
N ALA A 15 15.76 14.34 -11.34
CA ALA A 15 15.05 13.46 -10.41
C ALA A 15 15.92 12.27 -9.98
N PHE A 16 16.63 11.64 -10.93
CA PHE A 16 17.57 10.56 -10.63
C PHE A 16 18.74 11.04 -9.76
N LYS A 17 19.35 12.17 -10.08
CA LYS A 17 20.44 12.76 -9.28
C LYS A 17 20.00 13.11 -7.86
N ALA A 18 18.74 13.51 -7.69
CA ALA A 18 18.14 13.77 -6.38
C ALA A 18 17.78 12.49 -5.61
N GLY A 19 17.92 11.29 -6.22
CA GLY A 19 17.67 10.02 -5.56
C GLY A 19 16.54 9.17 -6.14
N GLY A 20 15.79 9.71 -7.10
CA GLY A 20 14.76 8.96 -7.83
C GLY A 20 15.36 7.83 -8.68
N LEU A 21 14.50 6.98 -9.24
CA LEU A 21 14.92 5.82 -10.01
C LEU A 21 14.41 5.82 -11.45
N TRP A 22 13.76 6.89 -11.89
CA TRP A 22 13.12 6.95 -13.21
C TRP A 22 13.79 7.96 -14.13
N ILE A 23 14.04 7.55 -15.36
CA ILE A 23 14.43 8.40 -16.47
C ILE A 23 13.31 8.35 -17.49
N TYR A 24 12.75 9.51 -17.82
CA TYR A 24 11.65 9.64 -18.76
C TYR A 24 12.15 9.75 -20.20
N ASP A 25 11.28 9.43 -21.16
CA ASP A 25 11.57 9.48 -22.60
C ASP A 25 12.01 10.87 -23.10
N ASN A 26 11.42 11.93 -22.54
CA ASN A 26 11.73 13.29 -22.89
C ASN A 26 13.09 13.80 -22.37
N GLU A 27 13.71 13.08 -21.40
CA GLU A 27 15.04 13.41 -20.85
C GLU A 27 16.18 12.88 -21.71
N ILE A 28 15.90 11.95 -22.65
CA ILE A 28 16.90 11.24 -23.45
C ILE A 28 17.24 12.03 -24.71
N GLU A 29 18.54 12.19 -25.00
CA GLU A 29 19.08 12.76 -26.22
C GLU A 29 19.30 11.70 -27.29
N SER A 30 19.97 10.60 -26.92
CA SER A 30 20.29 9.50 -27.86
C SER A 30 20.42 8.16 -27.17
N ILE A 31 20.27 7.08 -27.93
CA ILE A 31 20.53 5.73 -27.51
C ILE A 31 21.45 5.07 -28.51
N HIS A 32 22.61 4.63 -28.07
CA HIS A 32 23.63 3.96 -28.91
C HIS A 32 23.71 2.48 -28.55
N GLY A 33 23.77 1.63 -29.56
CA GLY A 33 23.81 0.17 -29.43
C GLY A 33 22.48 -0.49 -29.78
N THR A 34 22.44 -1.80 -29.73
CA THR A 34 21.26 -2.64 -30.01
C THR A 34 20.76 -3.27 -28.73
N PHE A 35 19.46 -3.20 -28.50
CA PHE A 35 18.85 -3.76 -27.30
C PHE A 35 17.45 -4.32 -27.58
N LYS A 36 17.00 -5.18 -26.67
CA LYS A 36 15.59 -5.58 -26.58
C LYS A 36 14.97 -4.88 -25.38
N ASN A 37 13.69 -4.54 -25.45
CA ASN A 37 12.95 -3.99 -24.32
C ASN A 37 13.13 -4.89 -23.06
N GLY A 38 13.41 -4.30 -21.91
CA GLY A 38 13.74 -4.98 -20.67
C GLY A 38 15.22 -5.35 -20.52
N ALA A 39 16.09 -5.00 -21.48
CA ALA A 39 17.54 -5.17 -21.31
C ALA A 39 18.12 -4.15 -20.33
N VAL A 40 19.21 -4.52 -19.68
CA VAL A 40 20.03 -3.61 -18.88
C VAL A 40 20.85 -2.71 -19.81
N VAL A 41 20.85 -1.41 -19.53
CA VAL A 41 21.60 -0.38 -20.26
C VAL A 41 22.35 0.49 -19.29
N THR A 42 23.42 1.12 -19.78
CA THR A 42 24.15 2.17 -19.05
C THR A 42 23.57 3.55 -19.41
N VAL A 43 23.32 4.37 -18.40
CA VAL A 43 22.87 5.75 -18.55
C VAL A 43 24.02 6.70 -18.25
N GLN A 44 24.21 7.72 -19.10
CA GLN A 44 25.23 8.74 -18.94
C GLN A 44 24.70 10.14 -19.20
N GLU A 45 25.42 11.14 -18.72
CA GLU A 45 25.20 12.54 -19.07
C GLU A 45 25.64 12.85 -20.52
N GLN A 46 25.25 14.03 -21.03
CA GLN A 46 25.66 14.49 -22.36
C GLN A 46 27.19 14.56 -22.54
N ASN A 47 27.93 14.85 -21.48
CA ASN A 47 29.41 14.90 -21.47
C ASN A 47 30.07 13.52 -21.38
N GLY A 48 29.30 12.43 -21.35
CA GLY A 48 29.79 11.06 -21.23
C GLY A 48 30.01 10.57 -19.79
N CYS A 49 29.71 11.39 -18.77
CA CYS A 49 29.82 10.95 -17.38
C CYS A 49 28.76 9.88 -17.07
N PRO A 50 29.16 8.66 -16.64
CA PRO A 50 28.22 7.60 -16.36
C PRO A 50 27.40 7.91 -15.09
N LEU A 51 26.11 7.60 -15.14
CA LEU A 51 25.17 7.82 -14.04
C LEU A 51 24.75 6.53 -13.34
N GLY A 52 24.81 5.38 -14.04
CA GLY A 52 24.43 4.08 -13.50
C GLY A 52 23.80 3.17 -14.54
N ARG A 53 23.14 2.10 -14.09
CA ARG A 53 22.54 1.07 -14.96
C ARG A 53 21.07 0.83 -14.58
N GLY A 54 20.26 0.47 -15.56
CA GLY A 54 18.83 0.21 -15.37
C GLY A 54 18.19 -0.53 -16.54
N PHE A 55 16.92 -0.89 -16.41
CA PHE A 55 16.14 -1.52 -17.47
C PHE A 55 15.59 -0.47 -18.44
N ILE A 56 15.76 -0.70 -19.75
CA ILE A 56 15.14 0.12 -20.79
C ILE A 56 13.85 -0.51 -21.31
N ASN A 57 12.82 0.33 -21.54
CA ASN A 57 11.60 -0.08 -22.21
C ASN A 57 11.07 1.03 -23.12
N GLN A 58 11.02 0.79 -24.43
CA GLN A 58 10.55 1.77 -25.42
C GLN A 58 9.03 1.97 -25.41
N ASN A 59 8.26 1.05 -24.84
CA ASN A 59 6.81 1.17 -24.73
C ASN A 59 6.39 2.12 -23.56
N SER A 60 7.29 2.30 -22.59
CA SER A 60 7.01 3.09 -21.37
C SER A 60 7.46 4.54 -21.53
N LYS A 61 6.71 5.48 -20.93
CA LYS A 61 7.18 6.86 -20.71
C LYS A 61 8.34 6.93 -19.73
N ILE A 62 8.36 6.03 -18.73
CA ILE A 62 9.54 5.79 -17.88
C ILE A 62 10.49 4.93 -18.70
N ARG A 63 11.33 5.59 -19.48
CA ARG A 63 12.18 4.95 -20.50
C ARG A 63 13.24 4.04 -19.89
N VAL A 64 13.85 4.47 -18.78
CA VAL A 64 14.79 3.64 -18.03
C VAL A 64 14.40 3.65 -16.54
N ARG A 65 14.30 2.46 -15.95
CA ARG A 65 14.18 2.27 -14.51
C ARG A 65 15.54 1.87 -13.96
N MET A 66 16.13 2.76 -13.17
CA MET A 66 17.49 2.61 -12.67
C MET A 66 17.54 1.57 -11.56
N LEU A 67 18.57 0.71 -11.59
CA LEU A 67 18.85 -0.33 -10.59
C LEU A 67 20.00 0.05 -9.68
N THR A 68 21.00 0.74 -10.23
CA THR A 68 22.19 1.16 -9.52
C THR A 68 22.71 2.48 -10.07
N ARG A 69 23.42 3.23 -9.21
CA ARG A 69 24.16 4.44 -9.58
C ARG A 69 25.61 4.14 -9.96
N ASP A 70 26.05 2.93 -9.74
CA ASP A 70 27.36 2.45 -10.17
C ASP A 70 27.25 1.83 -11.57
N ALA A 71 27.81 2.53 -12.57
CA ALA A 71 27.79 2.03 -13.95
C ALA A 71 28.69 0.80 -14.18
N SER A 72 29.60 0.51 -13.25
CA SER A 72 30.46 -0.68 -13.30
C SER A 72 29.80 -1.91 -12.68
N GLN A 73 28.70 -1.72 -11.91
CA GLN A 73 28.01 -2.81 -11.24
C GLN A 73 27.34 -3.75 -12.24
N GLU A 74 27.72 -5.00 -12.24
CA GLU A 74 26.99 -6.05 -12.97
C GLU A 74 25.64 -6.35 -12.31
N ILE A 75 24.62 -6.54 -13.15
CA ILE A 75 23.27 -6.91 -12.71
C ILE A 75 23.12 -8.42 -12.90
N ASP A 76 23.72 -9.16 -11.99
CA ASP A 76 23.82 -10.61 -11.93
C ASP A 76 23.05 -11.19 -10.72
N ASP A 77 23.19 -12.49 -10.50
CA ASP A 77 22.57 -13.20 -9.37
C ASP A 77 23.04 -12.64 -8.03
N ALA A 78 24.31 -12.30 -7.90
CA ALA A 78 24.87 -11.75 -6.68
C ALA A 78 24.30 -10.37 -6.35
N PHE A 79 24.08 -9.53 -7.38
CA PHE A 79 23.39 -8.25 -7.23
C PHE A 79 21.94 -8.45 -6.77
N LEU A 80 21.20 -9.35 -7.41
CA LEU A 80 19.80 -9.63 -7.04
C LEU A 80 19.71 -10.21 -5.62
N GLU A 81 20.59 -11.15 -5.26
CA GLU A 81 20.64 -11.70 -3.89
C GLU A 81 20.91 -10.58 -2.87
N MET A 82 21.86 -9.72 -3.14
CA MET A 82 22.15 -8.57 -2.26
C MET A 82 20.93 -7.69 -2.04
N ARG A 83 20.17 -7.35 -3.11
CA ARG A 83 18.94 -6.53 -3.01
C ARG A 83 17.87 -7.23 -2.18
N VAL A 84 17.60 -8.51 -2.45
CA VAL A 84 16.62 -9.32 -1.72
C VAL A 84 17.00 -9.46 -0.24
N ARG A 85 18.25 -9.75 0.07
CA ARG A 85 18.74 -9.88 1.45
C ARG A 85 18.60 -8.55 2.22
N ASN A 86 18.92 -7.43 1.58
CA ASN A 86 18.78 -6.11 2.19
C ASN A 86 17.31 -5.78 2.49
N ALA A 87 16.40 -6.04 1.53
CA ALA A 87 14.97 -5.85 1.71
C ALA A 87 14.44 -6.71 2.88
N TRP A 88 14.79 -7.99 2.93
CA TRP A 88 14.38 -8.88 4.02
C TRP A 88 14.99 -8.49 5.37
N ALA A 89 16.27 -8.14 5.41
CA ALA A 89 16.94 -7.69 6.62
C ALA A 89 16.30 -6.41 7.21
N TYR A 90 15.85 -5.50 6.33
CA TYR A 90 15.11 -4.31 6.74
C TYR A 90 13.77 -4.70 7.39
N ARG A 91 12.97 -5.61 6.78
CA ARG A 91 11.68 -6.05 7.34
C ARG A 91 11.85 -6.71 8.71
N LYS A 92 12.83 -7.58 8.87
CA LYS A 92 13.13 -8.23 10.16
C LYS A 92 13.40 -7.26 11.32
N ARG A 93 13.87 -6.05 11.01
CA ARG A 93 14.16 -5.02 12.02
C ARG A 93 13.03 -4.05 12.26
N THR A 94 12.12 -3.89 11.32
CA THR A 94 11.17 -2.78 11.34
C THR A 94 9.72 -3.21 11.51
N VAL A 95 9.39 -4.46 11.18
CA VAL A 95 8.01 -4.97 11.26
C VAL A 95 7.96 -6.41 11.77
N ASP A 96 6.77 -6.81 12.22
CA ASP A 96 6.42 -8.22 12.35
C ASP A 96 6.32 -8.84 10.95
N THR A 97 7.11 -9.89 10.70
CA THR A 97 7.26 -10.53 9.40
C THR A 97 6.35 -11.72 9.16
N SER A 98 5.40 -12.02 10.07
CA SER A 98 4.40 -13.08 9.87
C SER A 98 3.57 -12.88 8.60
N ALA A 99 3.14 -11.63 8.37
CA ALA A 99 2.55 -11.17 7.12
C ALA A 99 3.09 -9.75 6.82
N CYS A 100 3.82 -9.56 5.73
CA CYS A 100 4.45 -8.27 5.41
C CYS A 100 4.76 -8.16 3.92
N ARG A 101 4.90 -6.93 3.44
CA ARG A 101 5.48 -6.65 2.13
C ARG A 101 7.00 -6.81 2.20
N VAL A 102 7.54 -7.82 1.52
CA VAL A 102 8.98 -8.11 1.52
C VAL A 102 9.73 -7.22 0.54
N ILE A 103 9.16 -6.96 -0.63
CA ILE A 103 9.74 -6.07 -1.66
C ILE A 103 8.69 -5.02 -2.05
N PHE A 104 9.09 -3.75 -1.99
CA PHE A 104 8.28 -2.60 -2.34
C PHE A 104 8.95 -1.75 -3.42
N GLY A 105 9.07 -2.29 -4.61
CA GLY A 105 9.46 -1.60 -5.84
C GLY A 105 10.70 -0.72 -5.69
N GLU A 106 10.50 0.53 -6.01
CA GLU A 106 11.54 1.56 -6.00
C GLU A 106 12.18 1.75 -4.62
N ALA A 107 11.42 1.59 -3.55
CA ALA A 107 11.93 1.78 -2.19
C ALA A 107 12.90 0.66 -1.74
N ASP A 108 12.87 -0.49 -2.41
CA ASP A 108 13.83 -1.58 -2.23
C ASP A 108 14.82 -1.69 -3.42
N PHE A 109 14.83 -0.69 -4.30
CA PHE A 109 15.72 -0.63 -5.47
C PHE A 109 15.55 -1.81 -6.45
N LEU A 110 14.31 -2.35 -6.50
CA LEU A 110 13.84 -3.34 -7.46
C LEU A 110 12.59 -2.79 -8.17
N PRO A 111 12.75 -1.74 -9.00
CA PRO A 111 11.65 -0.91 -9.48
C PRO A 111 10.57 -1.71 -10.22
N GLY A 112 9.33 -1.51 -9.78
CA GLY A 112 8.16 -2.16 -10.36
C GLY A 112 7.91 -3.58 -9.87
N LEU A 113 8.64 -4.10 -8.85
CA LEU A 113 8.39 -5.40 -8.24
C LEU A 113 7.76 -5.23 -6.86
N VAL A 114 6.67 -5.92 -6.61
CA VAL A 114 6.06 -6.05 -5.29
C VAL A 114 6.00 -7.53 -4.93
N ILE A 115 6.44 -7.87 -3.72
CA ILE A 115 6.28 -9.23 -3.18
C ILE A 115 5.76 -9.11 -1.76
N ASP A 116 4.55 -9.65 -1.54
CA ASP A 116 3.92 -9.77 -0.24
C ASP A 116 4.05 -11.21 0.27
N LYS A 117 4.34 -11.35 1.55
CA LYS A 117 4.37 -12.61 2.26
C LYS A 117 3.19 -12.69 3.19
N PHE A 118 2.35 -13.71 3.01
CA PHE A 118 1.24 -14.09 3.86
C PHE A 118 1.55 -15.45 4.48
N SER A 119 1.95 -15.50 5.74
CA SER A 119 2.39 -16.72 6.41
C SER A 119 3.51 -17.44 5.61
N ASP A 120 3.20 -18.55 4.96
CA ASP A 120 4.10 -19.36 4.14
C ASP A 120 3.85 -19.25 2.61
N VAL A 121 3.10 -18.23 2.19
CA VAL A 121 2.78 -17.95 0.78
C VAL A 121 3.37 -16.62 0.35
N LEU A 122 3.91 -16.56 -0.86
CA LEU A 122 4.31 -15.31 -1.51
C LEU A 122 3.30 -14.91 -2.58
N VAL A 123 2.98 -13.63 -2.64
CA VAL A 123 2.20 -13.03 -3.72
C VAL A 123 3.06 -12.02 -4.45
N VAL A 124 3.20 -12.19 -5.76
CA VAL A 124 4.12 -11.42 -6.61
C VAL A 124 3.35 -10.56 -7.58
N GLU A 125 3.64 -9.27 -7.62
CA GLU A 125 3.16 -8.34 -8.63
C GLU A 125 4.36 -7.72 -9.35
N SER A 126 4.38 -7.78 -10.68
CA SER A 126 5.40 -7.19 -11.52
C SER A 126 4.79 -6.17 -12.46
N LEU A 127 5.23 -4.91 -12.37
CA LEU A 127 4.67 -3.77 -13.09
C LEU A 127 5.59 -3.20 -14.17
N ALA A 128 6.87 -3.67 -14.26
CA ALA A 128 7.83 -3.17 -15.22
C ALA A 128 8.48 -4.32 -16.01
N LEU A 129 8.67 -4.13 -17.33
CA LEU A 129 9.09 -5.21 -18.23
C LEU A 129 10.45 -5.81 -17.87
N GLY A 130 11.41 -4.99 -17.45
CA GLY A 130 12.74 -5.50 -17.10
C GLY A 130 12.70 -6.42 -15.90
N ILE A 131 12.02 -6.02 -14.84
CA ILE A 131 11.88 -6.82 -13.63
C ILE A 131 10.98 -8.04 -13.85
N ASP A 132 9.97 -7.94 -14.74
CA ASP A 132 9.11 -9.07 -15.10
C ASP A 132 9.91 -10.26 -15.67
N LYS A 133 10.98 -9.97 -16.41
CA LYS A 133 11.89 -11.00 -16.95
C LYS A 133 12.75 -11.67 -15.88
N MET A 134 13.01 -10.99 -14.78
CA MET A 134 13.84 -11.48 -13.66
C MET A 134 13.03 -11.98 -12.47
N LYS A 135 11.70 -11.81 -12.47
CA LYS A 135 10.86 -12.09 -11.31
C LYS A 135 10.97 -13.51 -10.78
N LEU A 136 11.05 -14.53 -11.65
CA LEU A 136 11.18 -15.93 -11.22
C LEU A 136 12.50 -16.16 -10.50
N GLN A 137 13.59 -15.66 -11.05
CA GLN A 137 14.91 -15.71 -10.42
C GLN A 137 14.92 -15.00 -9.06
N ILE A 138 14.29 -13.82 -8.96
CA ILE A 138 14.18 -13.08 -7.69
C ILE A 138 13.33 -13.86 -6.68
N VAL A 139 12.25 -14.51 -7.10
CA VAL A 139 11.42 -15.36 -6.25
C VAL A 139 12.20 -16.54 -5.71
N ASP A 140 13.00 -17.21 -6.54
CA ASP A 140 13.82 -18.36 -6.11
C ASP A 140 14.90 -17.92 -5.11
N ILE A 141 15.60 -16.80 -5.38
CA ILE A 141 16.53 -16.19 -4.44
C ILE A 141 15.85 -15.85 -3.11
N LEU A 142 14.64 -15.26 -3.16
CA LEU A 142 13.89 -14.92 -1.94
C LEU A 142 13.51 -16.16 -1.14
N LYS A 143 13.08 -17.24 -1.80
CA LYS A 143 12.79 -18.51 -1.11
C LYS A 143 14.03 -19.06 -0.38
N GLU A 144 15.19 -18.97 -0.99
CA GLU A 144 16.45 -19.40 -0.36
C GLU A 144 16.83 -18.51 0.83
N VAL A 145 16.65 -17.19 0.69
CA VAL A 145 16.91 -16.23 1.78
C VAL A 145 15.97 -16.49 2.96
N LEU A 146 14.70 -16.73 2.72
CA LEU A 146 13.70 -17.04 3.76
C LEU A 146 13.98 -18.41 4.40
N LEU A 147 14.40 -19.39 3.62
CA LEU A 147 14.73 -20.73 4.14
C LEU A 147 15.94 -20.70 5.10
N LYS A 148 16.93 -19.82 4.87
CA LYS A 148 18.04 -19.61 5.81
C LYS A 148 17.59 -19.11 7.18
N ASP A 149 16.43 -18.44 7.24
CA ASP A 149 15.79 -18.01 8.49
C ASP A 149 14.71 -19.02 9.00
N GLY A 150 14.67 -20.22 8.42
CA GLY A 150 13.75 -21.30 8.81
C GLY A 150 12.33 -21.15 8.24
N ILE A 151 12.11 -20.20 7.32
CA ILE A 151 10.81 -19.96 6.71
C ILE A 151 10.72 -20.71 5.38
N LYS A 152 9.91 -21.79 5.36
CA LYS A 152 9.64 -22.56 4.14
C LYS A 152 8.40 -22.04 3.45
N ILE A 153 8.54 -21.60 2.21
CA ILE A 153 7.42 -21.14 1.38
C ILE A 153 6.77 -22.34 0.71
N ARG A 154 5.45 -22.52 0.92
CA ARG A 154 4.65 -23.61 0.31
C ARG A 154 4.15 -23.27 -1.08
N GLY A 155 3.96 -21.98 -1.38
CA GLY A 155 3.39 -21.58 -2.67
C GLY A 155 3.67 -20.14 -3.05
N VAL A 156 3.57 -19.87 -4.35
CA VAL A 156 3.72 -18.52 -4.92
C VAL A 156 2.58 -18.25 -5.89
N TYR A 157 1.90 -17.12 -5.73
CA TYR A 157 0.83 -16.69 -6.61
C TYR A 157 1.19 -15.36 -7.30
N GLU A 158 0.97 -15.26 -8.60
CA GLU A 158 1.20 -14.03 -9.36
C GLU A 158 -0.09 -13.20 -9.47
N ARG A 159 -0.02 -11.94 -9.06
CA ARG A 159 -1.07 -10.92 -9.15
C ARG A 159 -0.61 -9.74 -10.02
N SER A 160 -0.03 -10.04 -11.18
CA SER A 160 0.40 -9.06 -12.18
C SER A 160 -0.75 -8.68 -13.11
N ASP A 161 -1.95 -8.41 -12.55
CA ASP A 161 -3.18 -8.11 -13.28
C ASP A 161 -3.55 -6.61 -13.30
N ALA A 162 -2.66 -5.73 -12.83
CA ALA A 162 -2.83 -4.28 -12.88
C ALA A 162 -2.81 -3.74 -14.31
N LYS A 163 -3.65 -2.69 -14.55
CA LYS A 163 -3.75 -2.03 -15.89
C LYS A 163 -2.47 -1.31 -16.30
N GLU A 164 -1.63 -0.96 -15.35
CA GLU A 164 -0.34 -0.31 -15.53
C GLU A 164 0.61 -1.11 -16.42
N ARG A 165 0.52 -2.45 -16.39
CA ARG A 165 1.29 -3.35 -17.24
C ARG A 165 1.09 -3.10 -18.75
N LEU A 166 -0.12 -2.73 -19.16
CA LEU A 166 -0.42 -2.40 -20.56
C LEU A 166 0.40 -1.21 -21.07
N LYS A 167 0.75 -0.26 -20.19
CA LYS A 167 1.61 0.88 -20.53
C LYS A 167 3.07 0.49 -20.73
N GLU A 168 3.46 -0.65 -20.16
CA GLU A 168 4.79 -1.24 -20.32
C GLU A 168 4.86 -2.21 -21.53
N GLY A 169 3.74 -2.39 -22.26
CA GLY A 169 3.64 -3.35 -23.36
C GLY A 169 3.58 -4.81 -22.89
N MET A 170 3.06 -5.04 -21.69
CA MET A 170 2.90 -6.37 -21.10
C MET A 170 1.43 -6.70 -20.91
N ASP A 171 1.08 -7.98 -21.13
CA ASP A 171 -0.24 -8.49 -20.80
C ASP A 171 -0.45 -8.57 -19.27
N ARG A 172 -1.71 -8.49 -18.86
CA ARG A 172 -2.12 -8.77 -17.50
C ARG A 172 -1.98 -10.27 -17.23
N LYS A 173 -1.43 -10.63 -16.07
CA LYS A 173 -1.16 -12.02 -15.70
C LYS A 173 -1.58 -12.32 -14.27
N LYS A 174 -2.20 -13.48 -14.08
CA LYS A 174 -2.63 -13.98 -12.78
C LYS A 174 -2.54 -15.50 -12.78
N GLY A 175 -2.02 -16.12 -11.73
CA GLY A 175 -1.92 -17.56 -11.62
C GLY A 175 -0.83 -18.04 -10.68
N PHE A 176 -0.73 -19.35 -10.54
CA PHE A 176 0.30 -20.00 -9.75
C PHE A 176 1.68 -19.89 -10.42
N ILE A 177 2.71 -19.71 -9.61
CA ILE A 177 4.11 -19.89 -10.02
C ILE A 177 4.59 -21.20 -9.36
N GLY A 178 4.68 -22.27 -10.15
CA GLY A 178 4.92 -23.63 -9.69
C GLY A 178 3.62 -24.37 -9.41
N ASP A 179 3.61 -25.19 -8.36
CA ASP A 179 2.46 -26.04 -7.99
C ASP A 179 1.27 -25.24 -7.47
N GLU A 180 0.06 -25.76 -7.68
CA GLU A 180 -1.16 -25.20 -7.12
C GLU A 180 -1.25 -25.48 -5.61
N PHE A 181 -1.87 -24.56 -4.88
CA PHE A 181 -2.09 -24.64 -3.44
C PHE A 181 -3.42 -23.99 -3.06
N ASP A 182 -3.88 -24.19 -1.83
CA ASP A 182 -5.04 -23.49 -1.28
C ASP A 182 -4.73 -22.00 -1.14
N THR A 183 -5.53 -21.18 -1.84
CA THR A 183 -5.34 -19.71 -1.93
C THR A 183 -5.95 -18.93 -0.79
N ASP A 184 -6.75 -19.58 0.07
CA ASP A 184 -7.18 -19.05 1.35
C ASP A 184 -6.07 -19.25 2.39
N VAL A 185 -5.39 -18.18 2.75
CA VAL A 185 -4.21 -18.21 3.62
C VAL A 185 -4.53 -17.59 4.96
N GLU A 186 -4.39 -18.37 6.04
CA GLU A 186 -4.51 -17.80 7.38
C GLU A 186 -3.26 -17.01 7.76
N ILE A 187 -3.49 -15.79 8.24
CA ILE A 187 -2.44 -14.92 8.81
C ILE A 187 -2.83 -14.47 10.22
N VAL A 188 -1.83 -14.05 10.99
CA VAL A 188 -2.01 -13.35 12.27
C VAL A 188 -1.38 -11.97 12.15
N GLU A 189 -2.16 -10.94 12.45
CA GLU A 189 -1.67 -9.56 12.50
C GLU A 189 -2.20 -8.87 13.75
N ASN A 190 -1.31 -8.32 14.58
CA ASN A 190 -1.69 -7.62 15.82
C ASN A 190 -2.51 -8.46 16.80
N GLY A 191 -2.35 -9.79 16.77
CA GLY A 191 -3.13 -10.74 17.57
C GLY A 191 -4.48 -11.14 16.95
N VAL A 192 -4.85 -10.60 15.79
CA VAL A 192 -6.05 -10.94 15.06
C VAL A 192 -5.74 -11.93 13.94
N ARG A 193 -6.56 -12.98 13.82
CA ARG A 193 -6.49 -13.98 12.75
C ARG A 193 -7.35 -13.56 11.58
N TYR A 194 -6.85 -13.71 10.37
CA TYR A 194 -7.58 -13.42 9.13
C TYR A 194 -7.38 -14.54 8.13
N ILE A 195 -8.41 -14.84 7.35
CA ILE A 195 -8.27 -15.59 6.10
C ILE A 195 -8.11 -14.58 4.96
N VAL A 196 -6.98 -14.68 4.27
CA VAL A 196 -6.62 -13.83 3.13
C VAL A 196 -6.75 -14.64 1.85
N ASP A 197 -7.63 -14.22 0.95
CA ASP A 197 -7.73 -14.78 -0.39
C ASP A 197 -6.66 -14.12 -1.29
N VAL A 198 -5.57 -14.83 -1.54
CA VAL A 198 -4.46 -14.32 -2.37
C VAL A 198 -4.80 -14.38 -3.87
N LYS A 199 -5.82 -15.12 -4.25
CA LYS A 199 -6.27 -15.26 -5.64
C LYS A 199 -7.23 -14.14 -6.04
N ASP A 200 -8.32 -13.94 -5.31
CA ASP A 200 -9.42 -13.05 -5.70
C ASP A 200 -9.58 -11.83 -4.76
N GLY A 201 -8.87 -11.80 -3.63
CA GLY A 201 -8.84 -10.67 -2.71
C GLY A 201 -8.33 -9.37 -3.36
N GLN A 202 -8.64 -8.23 -2.75
CA GLN A 202 -8.20 -6.92 -3.25
C GLN A 202 -6.68 -6.78 -3.18
N LYS A 203 -6.09 -6.06 -4.14
CA LYS A 203 -4.62 -5.93 -4.31
C LYS A 203 -3.97 -7.33 -4.37
N THR A 204 -3.07 -7.62 -3.46
CA THR A 204 -2.41 -8.93 -3.31
C THR A 204 -3.15 -9.87 -2.36
N GLY A 205 -4.28 -9.43 -1.77
CA GLY A 205 -5.12 -10.18 -0.85
C GLY A 205 -5.49 -9.41 0.42
N PHE A 206 -4.61 -8.57 0.95
CA PHE A 206 -4.80 -7.81 2.18
C PHE A 206 -4.07 -6.46 2.17
N PHE A 207 -4.54 -5.50 2.98
CA PHE A 207 -3.95 -4.16 3.09
C PHE A 207 -2.89 -4.12 4.20
N LEU A 208 -1.70 -4.63 3.93
CA LEU A 208 -0.59 -4.69 4.89
C LEU A 208 -0.08 -3.32 5.32
N ASP A 209 -0.27 -2.30 4.48
CA ASP A 209 0.16 -0.91 4.71
C ASP A 209 -0.51 -0.25 5.92
N GLN A 210 -1.68 -0.74 6.35
CA GLN A 210 -2.43 -0.25 7.51
C GLN A 210 -2.13 -1.01 8.83
N LYS A 211 -1.24 -1.99 8.84
CA LYS A 211 -0.94 -2.87 10.00
C LYS A 211 -0.82 -2.11 11.32
N TYR A 212 0.06 -1.13 11.38
CA TYR A 212 0.31 -0.40 12.63
C TYR A 212 -0.69 0.72 12.89
N ASN A 213 -1.45 1.15 11.88
CA ASN A 213 -2.59 2.04 12.06
C ASN A 213 -3.73 1.30 12.75
N ARG A 214 -3.98 0.04 12.36
CA ARG A 214 -4.91 -0.85 13.06
C ARG A 214 -4.49 -1.10 14.51
N LEU A 215 -3.20 -1.39 14.75
CA LEU A 215 -2.66 -1.57 16.10
C LEU A 215 -2.83 -0.32 16.96
N ALA A 216 -2.66 0.89 16.38
CA ALA A 216 -2.85 2.13 17.11
C ALA A 216 -4.29 2.29 17.64
N MET A 217 -5.29 1.77 16.91
CA MET A 217 -6.69 1.81 17.32
C MET A 217 -6.96 0.92 18.55
N GLN A 218 -6.23 -0.17 18.74
CA GLN A 218 -6.43 -1.04 19.91
C GLN A 218 -6.31 -0.27 21.24
N ARG A 219 -5.46 0.76 21.31
CA ARG A 219 -5.25 1.54 22.55
C ARG A 219 -6.45 2.38 22.98
N ILE A 220 -7.31 2.75 22.04
CA ILE A 220 -8.43 3.68 22.30
C ILE A 220 -9.81 3.03 22.17
N CYS A 221 -9.88 1.75 21.79
CA CYS A 221 -11.16 1.08 21.54
C CYS A 221 -11.68 0.25 22.74
N LYS A 222 -10.87 0.05 23.79
CA LYS A 222 -11.30 -0.75 24.96
C LYS A 222 -12.51 -0.11 25.64
N ASP A 223 -13.53 -0.93 25.93
CA ASP A 223 -14.81 -0.54 26.56
C ASP A 223 -15.61 0.51 25.76
N MET A 224 -15.33 0.70 24.44
CA MET A 224 -15.94 1.71 23.58
C MET A 224 -16.94 1.11 22.61
N ASP A 225 -17.96 1.92 22.23
CA ASP A 225 -18.82 1.68 21.07
C ASP A 225 -18.12 2.24 19.82
N VAL A 226 -17.87 1.40 18.81
CA VAL A 226 -17.01 1.70 17.65
C VAL A 226 -17.81 1.57 16.34
N LEU A 227 -17.68 2.56 15.45
CA LEU A 227 -18.13 2.49 14.05
C LEU A 227 -16.91 2.45 13.13
N ASP A 228 -16.77 1.38 12.34
CA ASP A 228 -15.72 1.21 11.33
C ASP A 228 -16.31 1.28 9.93
N CYS A 229 -16.09 2.40 9.24
CA CYS A 229 -16.56 2.66 7.89
C CYS A 229 -15.53 2.26 6.84
N PHE A 230 -15.98 1.61 5.77
CA PHE A 230 -15.14 0.99 4.75
C PHE A 230 -14.31 -0.17 5.32
N THR A 231 -14.95 -0.98 6.15
CA THR A 231 -14.30 -2.01 6.96
C THR A 231 -13.61 -3.11 6.15
N HIS A 232 -13.95 -3.24 4.84
CA HIS A 232 -13.46 -4.28 3.94
C HIS A 232 -13.67 -5.67 4.57
N THR A 233 -12.62 -6.44 4.83
CA THR A 233 -12.68 -7.76 5.49
C THR A 233 -12.67 -7.68 7.03
N GLY A 234 -13.06 -6.53 7.60
CA GLY A 234 -13.21 -6.32 9.02
C GLY A 234 -11.92 -5.92 9.75
N SER A 235 -10.89 -5.47 9.04
CA SER A 235 -9.56 -5.39 9.63
C SER A 235 -9.41 -4.36 10.76
N PHE A 236 -10.01 -3.18 10.68
CA PHE A 236 -10.06 -2.22 11.79
C PHE A 236 -11.06 -2.65 12.87
N ALA A 237 -12.26 -3.11 12.46
CA ALA A 237 -13.29 -3.56 13.37
C ALA A 237 -12.81 -4.70 14.29
N LEU A 238 -12.09 -5.69 13.74
CA LEU A 238 -11.57 -6.82 14.51
C LEU A 238 -10.43 -6.41 15.43
N ASN A 239 -9.59 -5.43 15.04
CA ASN A 239 -8.59 -4.86 15.96
C ASN A 239 -9.27 -4.12 17.12
N ALA A 240 -10.39 -3.44 16.91
CA ALA A 240 -11.17 -2.86 18.00
C ALA A 240 -11.80 -3.95 18.89
N GLY A 241 -12.35 -5.01 18.29
CA GLY A 241 -12.94 -6.13 19.02
C GLY A 241 -11.94 -6.86 19.92
N ILE A 242 -10.75 -7.22 19.39
CA ILE A 242 -9.71 -7.92 20.17
C ILE A 242 -9.16 -7.04 21.31
N ALA A 243 -9.22 -5.73 21.16
CA ALA A 243 -8.84 -4.76 22.20
C ALA A 243 -9.86 -4.67 23.35
N GLY A 244 -11.00 -5.35 23.23
CA GLY A 244 -12.07 -5.32 24.22
C GLY A 244 -13.06 -4.18 24.03
N ALA A 245 -13.34 -3.77 22.80
CA ALA A 245 -14.45 -2.86 22.51
C ALA A 245 -15.76 -3.45 23.04
N LYS A 246 -16.67 -2.59 23.50
CA LYS A 246 -17.98 -3.01 23.99
C LYS A 246 -18.88 -3.49 22.88
N HIS A 247 -18.90 -2.77 21.77
CA HIS A 247 -19.60 -3.12 20.55
C HIS A 247 -18.92 -2.47 19.36
N VAL A 248 -18.86 -3.17 18.22
CA VAL A 248 -18.27 -2.67 16.98
C VAL A 248 -19.24 -2.90 15.82
N LEU A 249 -19.58 -1.85 15.08
CA LEU A 249 -20.29 -1.93 13.81
C LEU A 249 -19.33 -1.65 12.66
N GLY A 250 -18.98 -2.69 11.90
CA GLY A 250 -18.20 -2.60 10.66
C GLY A 250 -19.13 -2.47 9.44
N VAL A 251 -18.84 -1.54 8.54
CA VAL A 251 -19.66 -1.27 7.37
C VAL A 251 -18.84 -1.26 6.09
N ASP A 252 -19.31 -1.96 5.07
CA ASP A 252 -18.76 -1.94 3.72
C ASP A 252 -19.88 -2.09 2.68
N ALA A 253 -19.68 -1.54 1.49
CA ALA A 253 -20.64 -1.66 0.39
C ALA A 253 -20.55 -3.01 -0.34
N SER A 254 -19.50 -3.80 -0.11
CA SER A 254 -19.26 -5.09 -0.75
C SER A 254 -19.81 -6.23 0.10
N GLU A 255 -20.84 -6.92 -0.39
CA GLU A 255 -21.38 -8.13 0.25
C GLU A 255 -20.30 -9.22 0.46
N LEU A 256 -19.40 -9.38 -0.51
CA LEU A 256 -18.31 -10.35 -0.41
C LEU A 256 -17.32 -9.99 0.71
N ALA A 257 -16.98 -8.71 0.84
CA ALA A 257 -16.11 -8.23 1.90
C ALA A 257 -16.76 -8.41 3.27
N VAL A 258 -18.04 -8.07 3.41
CA VAL A 258 -18.82 -8.25 4.64
C VAL A 258 -18.92 -9.73 5.02
N ALA A 259 -19.19 -10.62 4.07
CA ALA A 259 -19.23 -12.07 4.32
C ALA A 259 -17.85 -12.58 4.80
N GLN A 260 -16.75 -12.09 4.23
CA GLN A 260 -15.41 -12.45 4.69
C GLN A 260 -15.10 -11.86 6.07
N ALA A 261 -15.55 -10.63 6.36
CA ALA A 261 -15.40 -10.00 7.67
C ALA A 261 -16.12 -10.81 8.77
N GLN A 262 -17.34 -11.31 8.49
CA GLN A 262 -18.09 -12.19 9.40
C GLN A 262 -17.34 -13.50 9.69
N LYS A 263 -16.73 -14.12 8.67
CA LYS A 263 -15.90 -15.31 8.85
C LYS A 263 -14.68 -15.01 9.73
N ASN A 264 -14.03 -13.86 9.49
CA ASN A 264 -12.89 -13.43 10.29
C ASN A 264 -13.30 -13.12 11.75
N ALA A 265 -14.50 -12.56 12.00
CA ALA A 265 -15.03 -12.39 13.35
C ALA A 265 -15.22 -13.73 14.07
N ALA A 266 -15.85 -14.72 13.40
CA ALA A 266 -16.02 -16.05 13.94
C ALA A 266 -14.69 -16.75 14.25
N LEU A 267 -13.68 -16.57 13.36
CA LEU A 267 -12.32 -17.11 13.56
C LEU A 267 -11.62 -16.58 14.82
N ASN A 268 -12.03 -15.41 15.32
CA ASN A 268 -11.47 -14.74 16.48
C ASN A 268 -12.42 -14.76 17.71
N ASP A 269 -13.51 -15.50 17.68
CA ASP A 269 -14.54 -15.55 18.73
C ASP A 269 -15.14 -14.17 19.03
N LEU A 270 -15.26 -13.29 18.01
CA LEU A 270 -15.73 -11.92 18.14
C LEU A 270 -17.15 -11.69 17.59
N SER A 271 -17.87 -12.73 17.18
CA SER A 271 -19.19 -12.61 16.52
C SER A 271 -20.25 -11.93 17.39
N ASP A 272 -20.12 -12.02 18.72
CA ASP A 272 -21.04 -11.36 19.66
C ASP A 272 -20.70 -9.88 19.91
N THR A 273 -19.48 -9.47 19.59
CA THR A 273 -18.97 -8.12 19.85
C THR A 273 -18.91 -7.27 18.57
N VAL A 274 -18.60 -7.90 17.43
CA VAL A 274 -18.37 -7.22 16.15
C VAL A 274 -19.43 -7.63 15.15
N GLU A 275 -20.29 -6.68 14.83
CA GLU A 275 -21.35 -6.81 13.82
C GLU A 275 -20.89 -6.20 12.49
N PHE A 276 -21.27 -6.81 11.37
CA PHE A 276 -20.99 -6.27 10.03
C PHE A 276 -22.28 -6.04 9.24
N LYS A 277 -22.33 -4.89 8.55
CA LYS A 277 -23.46 -4.47 7.74
C LYS A 277 -23.01 -4.11 6.32
N CYS A 278 -23.69 -4.67 5.31
CA CYS A 278 -23.52 -4.23 3.91
C CYS A 278 -24.35 -2.96 3.68
N ALA A 279 -23.66 -1.83 3.46
CA ALA A 279 -24.31 -0.54 3.16
C ALA A 279 -23.32 0.45 2.53
N ASP A 280 -23.84 1.41 1.75
CA ASP A 280 -23.04 2.56 1.31
C ASP A 280 -22.85 3.53 2.49
N VAL A 281 -21.61 3.85 2.79
CA VAL A 281 -21.25 4.74 3.90
C VAL A 281 -21.81 6.15 3.69
N PHE A 282 -21.88 6.63 2.44
CA PHE A 282 -22.43 7.96 2.14
C PHE A 282 -23.94 8.06 2.43
N ASP A 283 -24.66 6.95 2.36
CA ASP A 283 -26.08 6.89 2.72
C ASP A 283 -26.26 6.59 4.22
N LEU A 284 -25.42 5.73 4.78
CA LEU A 284 -25.52 5.27 6.16
C LEU A 284 -25.21 6.38 7.17
N LEU A 285 -24.12 7.16 6.97
CA LEU A 285 -23.73 8.18 7.95
C LEU A 285 -24.83 9.22 8.19
N PRO A 286 -25.49 9.79 7.15
CA PRO A 286 -26.65 10.67 7.34
C PRO A 286 -27.82 9.99 8.04
N ALA A 287 -28.09 8.71 7.74
CA ALA A 287 -29.17 7.96 8.40
C ALA A 287 -28.91 7.80 9.90
N LEU A 288 -27.70 7.41 10.30
CA LEU A 288 -27.31 7.30 11.71
C LEU A 288 -27.37 8.65 12.44
N GLU A 289 -26.97 9.75 11.77
CA GLU A 289 -27.09 11.11 12.31
C GLU A 289 -28.59 11.47 12.57
N ASN A 290 -29.48 11.18 11.63
CA ASN A 290 -30.91 11.43 11.77
C ASN A 290 -31.56 10.57 12.86
N GLU A 291 -31.04 9.38 13.12
CA GLU A 291 -31.46 8.49 14.21
C GLU A 291 -30.89 8.92 15.58
N GLY A 292 -30.05 9.94 15.63
CA GLY A 292 -29.39 10.41 16.84
C GLY A 292 -28.36 9.41 17.41
N LYS A 293 -27.83 8.51 16.57
CA LYS A 293 -26.79 7.56 16.96
C LYS A 293 -25.46 8.27 17.22
N GLN A 294 -24.74 7.82 18.23
CA GLN A 294 -23.39 8.31 18.57
C GLN A 294 -22.49 7.16 18.99
N PHE A 295 -21.21 7.29 18.68
CA PHE A 295 -20.17 6.30 18.96
C PHE A 295 -19.03 6.95 19.77
N ASP A 296 -18.33 6.16 20.55
CA ASP A 296 -17.13 6.62 21.25
C ASP A 296 -15.94 6.77 20.28
N VAL A 297 -15.90 5.90 19.26
CA VAL A 297 -14.88 5.89 18.21
C VAL A 297 -15.52 5.74 16.83
N VAL A 298 -15.13 6.58 15.89
CA VAL A 298 -15.47 6.43 14.45
C VAL A 298 -14.18 6.29 13.65
N ILE A 299 -14.13 5.28 12.78
CA ILE A 299 -12.98 5.00 11.89
C ILE A 299 -13.44 5.19 10.45
N LEU A 300 -12.67 5.96 9.67
CA LEU A 300 -12.94 6.26 8.27
C LEU A 300 -11.71 5.88 7.44
N ASP A 301 -11.74 4.69 6.79
CA ASP A 301 -10.70 4.20 5.87
C ASP A 301 -11.23 4.07 4.43
N PRO A 302 -11.60 5.19 3.77
CA PRO A 302 -12.21 5.14 2.46
C PRO A 302 -11.21 4.70 1.38
N PRO A 303 -11.71 4.16 0.26
CA PRO A 303 -10.90 3.94 -0.93
C PRO A 303 -10.36 5.28 -1.45
N ALA A 304 -9.33 5.23 -2.31
CA ALA A 304 -8.78 6.43 -2.92
C ALA A 304 -9.83 7.15 -3.77
N PHE A 305 -10.31 8.30 -3.30
CA PHE A 305 -11.31 9.11 -4.02
C PHE A 305 -10.75 9.82 -5.26
N THR A 306 -9.42 9.86 -5.42
CA THR A 306 -8.81 10.37 -6.64
C THR A 306 -7.63 9.53 -7.11
N LYS A 307 -7.59 9.29 -8.43
CA LYS A 307 -6.49 8.64 -9.14
C LYS A 307 -5.81 9.58 -10.15
N SER A 308 -6.21 10.86 -10.17
CA SER A 308 -5.66 11.86 -11.10
C SER A 308 -5.75 13.27 -10.52
N LYS A 309 -4.87 14.16 -11.01
CA LYS A 309 -4.90 15.59 -10.63
C LYS A 309 -6.25 16.27 -10.92
N ASN A 310 -6.93 15.88 -12.00
CA ASN A 310 -8.20 16.48 -12.40
C ASN A 310 -9.36 16.13 -11.45
N ALA A 311 -9.26 15.04 -10.71
CA ALA A 311 -10.30 14.58 -9.79
C ALA A 311 -10.12 15.09 -8.33
N ILE A 312 -9.07 15.87 -8.03
CA ILE A 312 -8.75 16.36 -6.68
C ILE A 312 -9.95 17.12 -6.05
N LYS A 313 -10.60 18.01 -6.81
CA LYS A 313 -11.74 18.79 -6.28
C LYS A 313 -12.89 17.90 -5.79
N ASN A 314 -13.19 16.82 -6.52
CA ASN A 314 -14.23 15.87 -6.14
C ASN A 314 -13.80 15.03 -4.93
N ALA A 315 -12.53 14.63 -4.88
CA ALA A 315 -11.98 13.93 -3.73
C ALA A 315 -12.06 14.78 -2.44
N VAL A 316 -11.70 16.06 -2.51
CA VAL A 316 -11.83 16.99 -1.37
C VAL A 316 -13.26 17.04 -0.87
N LYS A 317 -14.26 17.10 -1.77
CA LYS A 317 -15.69 17.08 -1.37
C LYS A 317 -16.05 15.77 -0.65
N GLY A 318 -15.65 14.62 -1.20
CA GLY A 318 -15.91 13.32 -0.59
C GLY A 318 -15.26 13.16 0.79
N TYR A 319 -13.97 13.48 0.91
CA TYR A 319 -13.29 13.45 2.20
C TYR A 319 -13.88 14.43 3.21
N ARG A 320 -14.26 15.65 2.78
CA ARG A 320 -14.91 16.60 3.66
C ARG A 320 -16.24 16.08 4.17
N GLU A 321 -17.08 15.49 3.30
CA GLU A 321 -18.40 14.97 3.67
C GLU A 321 -18.30 13.84 4.69
N ILE A 322 -17.51 12.81 4.43
CA ILE A 322 -17.40 11.68 5.37
C ILE A 322 -16.81 12.11 6.71
N ASN A 323 -15.82 13.03 6.72
CA ASN A 323 -15.22 13.52 7.96
C ASN A 323 -16.22 14.40 8.75
N LEU A 324 -17.00 15.24 8.06
CA LEU A 324 -18.07 16.02 8.68
C LEU A 324 -19.09 15.10 9.38
N ARG A 325 -19.60 14.09 8.68
CA ARG A 325 -20.58 13.14 9.22
C ARG A 325 -19.97 12.29 10.34
N GLY A 326 -18.74 11.80 10.13
CA GLY A 326 -18.03 11.03 11.17
C GLY A 326 -17.88 11.82 12.47
N MET A 327 -17.48 13.10 12.41
CA MET A 327 -17.35 13.95 13.59
C MET A 327 -18.67 14.15 14.34
N LYS A 328 -19.79 14.31 13.61
CA LYS A 328 -21.12 14.46 14.23
C LYS A 328 -21.60 13.17 14.92
N LEU A 329 -21.14 12.01 14.47
CA LEU A 329 -21.44 10.72 15.07
C LEU A 329 -20.51 10.36 16.26
N VAL A 330 -19.41 11.09 16.44
CA VAL A 330 -18.53 10.90 17.61
C VAL A 330 -19.15 11.61 18.82
N LYS A 331 -19.25 10.95 19.98
CA LYS A 331 -19.60 11.57 21.27
C LYS A 331 -18.61 12.67 21.64
N ASP A 332 -19.04 13.68 22.42
CA ASP A 332 -18.10 14.68 22.93
C ASP A 332 -16.96 14.03 23.74
N GLY A 333 -15.72 14.40 23.42
CA GLY A 333 -14.51 13.78 23.99
C GLY A 333 -14.13 12.43 23.38
N GLY A 334 -14.93 11.86 22.47
CA GLY A 334 -14.64 10.63 21.72
C GLY A 334 -13.58 10.81 20.64
N TYR A 335 -13.36 9.78 19.83
CA TYR A 335 -12.23 9.75 18.87
C TYR A 335 -12.68 9.53 17.44
N LEU A 336 -12.02 10.25 16.53
CA LEU A 336 -12.11 10.05 15.08
C LEU A 336 -10.76 9.55 14.55
N ALA A 337 -10.73 8.39 13.92
CA ALA A 337 -9.63 7.96 13.08
C ALA A 337 -10.00 8.17 11.61
N THR A 338 -9.17 8.84 10.83
CA THR A 338 -9.46 9.10 9.41
C THR A 338 -8.22 9.02 8.57
N CYS A 339 -8.35 8.46 7.37
CA CYS A 339 -7.21 8.32 6.49
C CYS A 339 -7.51 8.65 5.02
N SER A 340 -6.43 8.81 4.28
CA SER A 340 -6.43 8.91 2.82
C SER A 340 -5.24 8.15 2.25
N CYS A 341 -5.52 7.19 1.37
CA CYS A 341 -4.51 6.46 0.60
C CYS A 341 -4.29 7.07 -0.80
N SER A 342 -4.86 8.23 -1.10
CA SER A 342 -4.68 8.92 -2.39
C SER A 342 -3.36 9.66 -2.43
N HIS A 343 -2.49 9.34 -3.40
CA HIS A 343 -1.25 10.10 -3.65
C HIS A 343 -1.52 11.59 -3.93
N TYR A 344 -2.54 11.91 -4.72
CA TYR A 344 -2.90 13.30 -5.05
C TYR A 344 -3.56 14.09 -3.91
N MET A 345 -3.95 13.44 -2.82
CA MET A 345 -4.38 14.04 -1.56
C MET A 345 -3.17 14.08 -0.62
N ASN A 346 -2.30 15.07 -0.78
CA ASN A 346 -1.13 15.20 0.10
C ASN A 346 -1.55 15.53 1.55
N ALA A 347 -0.59 15.45 2.49
CA ALA A 347 -0.89 15.60 3.92
C ALA A 347 -1.47 16.98 4.26
N GLU A 348 -0.97 18.04 3.62
CA GLU A 348 -1.42 19.41 3.86
C GLU A 348 -2.88 19.60 3.40
N LEU A 349 -3.18 19.20 2.15
CA LEU A 349 -4.54 19.28 1.59
C LEU A 349 -5.53 18.43 2.40
N PHE A 350 -5.11 17.25 2.85
CA PHE A 350 -5.95 16.38 3.68
C PHE A 350 -6.23 17.03 5.05
N ALA A 351 -5.21 17.58 5.72
CA ALA A 351 -5.37 18.31 6.98
C ALA A 351 -6.28 19.54 6.82
N GLN A 352 -6.13 20.32 5.75
CA GLN A 352 -7.01 21.46 5.44
C GLN A 352 -8.46 20.98 5.24
N THR A 353 -8.67 19.86 4.55
CA THR A 353 -10.01 19.29 4.30
C THR A 353 -10.67 18.84 5.61
N ILE A 354 -9.93 18.15 6.49
CA ILE A 354 -10.39 17.76 7.83
C ILE A 354 -10.75 19.00 8.66
N GLY A 355 -9.90 20.04 8.66
CA GLY A 355 -10.16 21.28 9.37
C GLY A 355 -11.41 22.03 8.86
N GLN A 356 -11.72 21.95 7.56
CA GLN A 356 -12.98 22.46 7.00
C GLN A 356 -14.19 21.66 7.48
N ALA A 357 -14.06 20.33 7.54
CA ALA A 357 -15.11 19.45 8.05
C ALA A 357 -15.39 19.73 9.54
N ALA A 358 -14.35 19.90 10.35
CA ALA A 358 -14.47 20.19 11.78
C ALA A 358 -15.22 21.50 12.06
N ARG A 359 -14.87 22.57 11.33
CA ARG A 359 -15.61 23.83 11.43
C ARG A 359 -17.09 23.68 11.07
N ALA A 360 -17.41 22.92 10.03
CA ALA A 360 -18.78 22.67 9.61
C ALA A 360 -19.55 21.75 10.56
N ALA A 361 -18.85 20.91 11.32
CA ALA A 361 -19.41 20.04 12.35
C ALA A 361 -19.51 20.73 13.73
N HIS A 362 -19.05 21.99 13.86
CA HIS A 362 -18.96 22.72 15.13
C HIS A 362 -18.12 21.97 16.17
N CYS A 363 -16.97 21.41 15.72
CA CYS A 363 -16.07 20.64 16.56
C CYS A 363 -14.67 21.26 16.57
N ARG A 364 -13.96 21.04 17.67
CA ARG A 364 -12.50 21.22 17.78
C ARG A 364 -11.84 19.86 17.84
N LEU A 365 -10.70 19.75 17.18
CA LEU A 365 -9.94 18.51 17.10
C LEU A 365 -8.62 18.64 17.89
N ARG A 366 -8.36 17.69 18.77
CA ARG A 366 -7.04 17.51 19.37
C ARG A 366 -6.36 16.34 18.66
N GLN A 367 -5.27 16.61 17.95
CA GLN A 367 -4.52 15.55 17.30
C GLN A 367 -3.85 14.66 18.35
N VAL A 368 -4.19 13.37 18.32
CA VAL A 368 -3.56 12.33 19.14
C VAL A 368 -2.36 11.75 18.42
N GLU A 369 -2.55 11.35 17.16
CA GLU A 369 -1.48 10.79 16.31
C GLU A 369 -1.60 11.25 14.87
N PHE A 370 -0.45 11.31 14.20
CA PHE A 370 -0.32 11.30 12.75
C PHE A 370 0.58 10.14 12.36
N ARG A 371 0.12 9.33 11.43
CA ARG A 371 0.82 8.11 10.99
C ARG A 371 0.79 8.02 9.48
N THR A 372 1.69 7.21 8.94
CA THR A 372 1.79 6.90 7.51
C THR A 372 1.59 5.40 7.30
N GLN A 373 1.95 4.90 6.13
CA GLN A 373 1.97 3.46 5.85
C GLN A 373 2.95 2.72 6.76
N SER A 374 2.67 1.43 6.98
CA SER A 374 3.55 0.53 7.73
C SER A 374 4.99 0.53 7.17
N PRO A 375 6.03 0.39 8.00
CA PRO A 375 7.42 0.41 7.55
C PRO A 375 7.79 -0.63 6.49
N ASP A 376 7.05 -1.70 6.33
CA ASP A 376 7.25 -2.65 5.21
C ASP A 376 6.82 -2.08 3.83
N HIS A 377 6.19 -0.91 3.82
CA HIS A 377 5.96 -0.06 2.66
C HIS A 377 6.82 1.22 2.78
N PRO A 378 8.16 1.10 2.70
CA PRO A 378 9.04 2.20 3.04
C PRO A 378 8.82 3.43 2.16
N ILE A 379 8.91 4.60 2.78
CA ILE A 379 8.89 5.88 2.07
C ILE A 379 10.33 6.19 1.67
N LEU A 380 10.58 6.20 0.36
CA LEU A 380 11.87 6.64 -0.18
C LEU A 380 11.84 8.15 -0.31
N TRP A 381 12.67 8.85 0.46
CA TRP A 381 12.65 10.32 0.55
C TRP A 381 12.96 11.06 -0.75
N SER A 382 13.51 10.37 -1.71
CA SER A 382 13.79 10.90 -3.05
C SER A 382 12.74 10.52 -4.11
N ALA A 383 11.65 9.85 -3.70
CA ALA A 383 10.58 9.36 -4.57
C ALA A 383 9.21 9.65 -3.93
N ASP A 384 8.65 10.81 -4.24
CA ASP A 384 7.38 11.29 -3.65
C ASP A 384 6.22 10.31 -3.87
N GLU A 385 6.27 9.52 -4.94
CA GLU A 385 5.28 8.49 -5.25
C GLU A 385 5.23 7.35 -4.21
N SER A 386 6.29 7.16 -3.44
CA SER A 386 6.32 6.17 -2.36
C SER A 386 5.52 6.59 -1.12
N TYR A 387 5.21 7.88 -0.96
CA TYR A 387 4.40 8.40 0.15
C TYR A 387 2.95 8.61 -0.28
N TYR A 388 2.04 7.76 0.20
CA TYR A 388 0.65 7.82 -0.22
C TYR A 388 -0.37 7.73 0.91
N LEU A 389 -0.04 7.18 2.08
CA LEU A 389 -0.98 6.98 3.18
C LEU A 389 -0.81 8.05 4.26
N LYS A 390 -1.90 8.70 4.62
CA LYS A 390 -2.04 9.65 5.74
C LYS A 390 -3.13 9.15 6.64
N PHE A 391 -2.82 8.94 7.92
CA PHE A 391 -3.73 8.44 8.92
C PHE A 391 -3.65 9.36 10.16
N TYR A 392 -4.79 9.90 10.56
CA TYR A 392 -4.90 10.75 11.74
C TYR A 392 -5.81 10.10 12.79
N ILE A 393 -5.47 10.28 14.04
CA ILE A 393 -6.36 10.05 15.19
C ILE A 393 -6.55 11.38 15.87
N PHE A 394 -7.82 11.79 16.06
CA PHE A 394 -8.22 13.00 16.75
C PHE A 394 -9.15 12.67 17.92
N GLN A 395 -9.01 13.41 19.01
CA GLN A 395 -10.10 13.56 19.97
C GLN A 395 -11.01 14.66 19.45
N VAL A 396 -12.32 14.39 19.43
CA VAL A 396 -13.36 15.34 18.98
C VAL A 396 -13.99 16.02 20.19
N CYS A 397 -14.01 17.36 20.20
CA CYS A 397 -14.65 18.17 21.20
C CYS A 397 -15.74 19.02 20.53
N HIS A 398 -16.99 18.82 20.90
CA HIS A 398 -18.10 19.60 20.37
C HIS A 398 -18.14 21.00 20.98
N GLU A 399 -18.46 22.01 20.14
CA GLU A 399 -18.70 23.37 20.62
C GLU A 399 -20.18 23.47 21.03
N HIS A 400 -20.45 23.77 22.30
CA HIS A 400 -21.79 23.96 22.88
C HIS A 400 -22.26 25.40 22.74
#